data_272b10dc8d08297a72ce93806604678f
#
_entry.id   272b10dc8d08297a72ce93806604678f
#
_cell.length_a   1.000
_cell.length_b   1.000
_cell.length_c   1.000
_cell.angle_alpha   90.00
_cell.angle_beta   90.00
_cell.angle_gamma   90.00
#
_symmetry.space_group_name_H-M   'P 1'
#
loop_
_entity.id
_entity.type
_entity.pdbx_description
1 polymer ?
#
loop_
_entity_poly.entity_id
_entity_poly.type
_entity_poly.pdbx_seq_one_letter_code
_entity_poly.pdbx_strand_id
1 'polypeptide(L)'
;GVDEEVKQDTGGVYGNANQSDANILAVLDMRNQELTLVSISRDAMCTLDVLDSTGAHVGTATAQLALAYSYGDGAERSCELTSAAVSRLFYDLPIPAYGSIYMQGIRQLVDSVGGVTVTPDASFSGFTAGQPVTLTGQRTENYIRYRADSTEGNNQRMQRQKQVVLALVNKMLAQVKE
;
A
#
# COMPACT_ATOMS: atom_id res chain seq x y z
N GLY A 1 -0.38 -0.90 -2.26
CA GLY A 1 -0.09 -0.72 -3.69
C GLY A 1 -0.76 -1.79 -4.53
N VAL A 2 -1.08 -1.50 -5.74
CA VAL A 2 -1.64 -2.42 -6.73
C VAL A 2 -0.62 -2.65 -7.85
N ASP A 3 -0.64 -3.83 -8.47
CA ASP A 3 0.43 -4.21 -9.41
C ASP A 3 0.34 -3.52 -10.78
N GLU A 4 -0.85 -3.12 -11.22
CA GLU A 4 -1.06 -2.51 -12.53
C GLU A 4 -1.94 -1.26 -12.44
N GLU A 5 -1.71 -0.32 -13.35
CA GLU A 5 -2.59 0.81 -13.57
C GLU A 5 -3.88 0.31 -14.23
N VAL A 6 -5.02 0.52 -13.58
CA VAL A 6 -6.31 0.26 -14.20
C VAL A 6 -6.57 1.36 -15.22
N LYS A 7 -6.57 1.02 -16.49
CA LYS A 7 -6.99 1.96 -17.54
C LYS A 7 -8.46 2.29 -17.33
N GLN A 8 -8.76 3.56 -17.16
CA GLN A 8 -10.09 4.10 -16.87
C GLN A 8 -11.18 3.80 -17.92
N ASP A 9 -10.89 3.04 -18.97
CA ASP A 9 -11.74 2.91 -20.16
C ASP A 9 -12.32 1.50 -20.41
N THR A 10 -12.29 0.62 -19.42
CA THR A 10 -13.04 -0.64 -19.49
C THR A 10 -14.28 -0.47 -18.63
N GLY A 11 -15.38 -0.06 -19.23
CA GLY A 11 -16.69 0.17 -18.60
C GLY A 11 -16.89 -0.76 -17.40
N GLY A 12 -16.94 -0.18 -16.21
CA GLY A 12 -16.71 -0.77 -14.91
C GLY A 12 -17.32 -2.15 -14.71
N VAL A 13 -16.51 -3.17 -14.84
CA VAL A 13 -16.90 -4.51 -14.40
C VAL A 13 -16.37 -4.66 -12.98
N TYR A 14 -17.24 -4.46 -12.01
CA TYR A 14 -16.94 -4.70 -10.60
C TYR A 14 -16.47 -6.13 -10.38
N GLY A 15 -15.50 -6.32 -9.47
CA GLY A 15 -14.98 -7.65 -9.16
C GLY A 15 -13.80 -8.13 -10.02
N ASN A 16 -13.30 -7.30 -10.94
CA ASN A 16 -12.14 -7.62 -11.79
C ASN A 16 -10.94 -6.70 -11.58
N ALA A 17 -10.95 -5.86 -10.57
CA ALA A 17 -9.81 -5.03 -10.23
C ALA A 17 -8.65 -5.85 -9.66
N ASN A 18 -7.44 -5.33 -9.77
CA ASN A 18 -6.26 -5.95 -9.16
C ASN A 18 -6.35 -5.96 -7.63
N GLN A 19 -5.58 -6.83 -6.99
CA GLN A 19 -5.53 -6.93 -5.54
C GLN A 19 -4.60 -5.87 -4.94
N SER A 20 -4.90 -5.42 -3.71
CA SER A 20 -3.98 -4.57 -2.95
C SER A 20 -2.87 -5.40 -2.30
N ASP A 21 -1.63 -5.24 -2.77
CA ASP A 21 -0.48 -5.98 -2.26
C ASP A 21 0.11 -5.39 -0.97
N ALA A 22 -0.07 -4.10 -0.75
CA ALA A 22 0.42 -3.40 0.43
C ALA A 22 -0.67 -2.49 0.98
N ASN A 23 -1.04 -2.71 2.23
CA ASN A 23 -2.02 -1.90 2.95
C ASN A 23 -1.32 -1.25 4.13
N ILE A 24 -1.33 0.08 4.19
CA ILE A 24 -0.69 0.86 5.25
C ILE A 24 -1.72 1.82 5.82
N LEU A 25 -1.98 1.69 7.11
CA LEU A 25 -2.76 2.66 7.87
C LEU A 25 -1.80 3.70 8.46
N ALA A 26 -2.00 4.97 8.09
CA ALA A 26 -1.26 6.10 8.64
C ALA A 26 -2.06 6.74 9.77
N VAL A 27 -1.50 6.76 10.97
CA VAL A 27 -2.09 7.40 12.14
C VAL A 27 -1.29 8.66 12.47
N LEU A 28 -1.94 9.81 12.33
CA LEU A 28 -1.33 11.11 12.60
C LEU A 28 -1.78 11.64 13.96
N ASP A 29 -0.86 11.71 14.91
CA ASP A 29 -1.06 12.41 16.19
C ASP A 29 -0.70 13.89 16.04
N MET A 30 -1.73 14.72 15.90
CA MET A 30 -1.55 16.16 15.72
C MET A 30 -1.03 16.87 16.98
N ARG A 31 -1.19 16.29 18.15
CA ARG A 31 -0.71 16.89 19.42
C ARG A 31 0.77 16.70 19.60
N ASN A 32 1.26 15.49 19.34
CA ASN A 32 2.65 15.13 19.46
C ASN A 32 3.43 15.31 18.15
N GLN A 33 2.74 15.65 17.05
CA GLN A 33 3.31 15.74 15.70
C GLN A 33 4.00 14.44 15.27
N GLU A 34 3.39 13.31 15.62
CA GLU A 34 3.89 11.98 15.32
C GLU A 34 3.07 11.31 14.23
N LEU A 35 3.77 10.64 13.32
CA LEU A 35 3.19 9.79 12.29
C LEU A 35 3.55 8.32 12.58
N THR A 36 2.54 7.52 12.85
CA THR A 36 2.69 6.07 12.98
C THR A 36 2.17 5.37 11.74
N LEU A 37 2.99 4.49 11.13
CA LEU A 37 2.59 3.66 10.01
C LEU A 37 2.37 2.22 10.49
N VAL A 38 1.16 1.71 10.28
CA VAL A 38 0.77 0.33 10.59
C VAL A 38 0.63 -0.43 9.27
N SER A 39 1.53 -1.38 9.02
CA SER A 39 1.41 -2.28 7.86
C SER A 39 0.42 -3.38 8.19
N ILE A 40 -0.57 -3.56 7.31
CA ILE A 40 -1.61 -4.60 7.46
C ILE A 40 -1.34 -5.67 6.41
N SER A 41 -1.29 -6.93 6.86
CA SER A 41 -1.09 -8.04 5.92
C SER A 41 -2.20 -8.07 4.88
N ARG A 42 -1.83 -8.24 3.62
CA ARG A 42 -2.79 -8.47 2.53
C ARG A 42 -3.63 -9.73 2.76
N ASP A 43 -3.09 -10.69 3.51
CA ASP A 43 -3.71 -11.97 3.82
C ASP A 43 -4.52 -11.94 5.13
N ALA A 44 -4.64 -10.77 5.78
CA ALA A 44 -5.48 -10.61 6.96
C ALA A 44 -6.94 -10.91 6.60
N MET A 45 -7.54 -11.85 7.34
CA MET A 45 -8.95 -12.21 7.17
C MET A 45 -9.84 -11.16 7.82
N CYS A 46 -10.74 -10.57 7.05
CA CYS A 46 -11.65 -9.53 7.52
C CYS A 46 -12.99 -9.59 6.79
N THR A 47 -13.97 -8.87 7.28
CA THR A 47 -15.28 -8.74 6.64
C THR A 47 -15.21 -7.72 5.51
N LEU A 48 -15.48 -8.17 4.29
CA LEU A 48 -15.50 -7.39 3.06
C LEU A 48 -16.92 -7.16 2.58
N ASP A 49 -17.20 -5.99 1.99
CA ASP A 49 -18.40 -5.78 1.21
C ASP A 49 -18.26 -6.41 -0.17
N VAL A 50 -19.30 -7.09 -0.63
CA VAL A 50 -19.38 -7.70 -1.95
C VAL A 50 -20.36 -6.90 -2.80
N LEU A 51 -19.91 -6.53 -4.00
CA LEU A 51 -20.73 -5.84 -4.99
C LEU A 51 -21.08 -6.79 -6.14
N ASP A 52 -22.23 -6.59 -6.76
CA ASP A 52 -22.56 -7.22 -8.03
C ASP A 52 -21.90 -6.52 -9.22
N SER A 53 -22.15 -7.02 -10.43
CA SER A 53 -21.59 -6.45 -11.67
C SER A 53 -22.08 -5.03 -11.98
N THR A 54 -23.10 -4.54 -11.29
CA THR A 54 -23.61 -3.17 -11.41
C THR A 54 -23.03 -2.21 -10.37
N GLY A 55 -22.26 -2.74 -9.40
CA GLY A 55 -21.73 -1.99 -8.27
C GLY A 55 -22.68 -1.88 -7.07
N ALA A 56 -23.82 -2.58 -7.10
CA ALA A 56 -24.72 -2.62 -5.97
C ALA A 56 -24.21 -3.56 -4.87
N HIS A 57 -24.33 -3.14 -3.61
CA HIS A 57 -23.96 -3.98 -2.47
C HIS A 57 -24.94 -5.16 -2.34
N VAL A 58 -24.40 -6.37 -2.37
CA VAL A 58 -25.19 -7.61 -2.29
C VAL A 58 -24.99 -8.41 -1.01
N GLY A 59 -24.02 -8.02 -0.19
CA GLY A 59 -23.75 -8.68 1.09
C GLY A 59 -22.32 -8.51 1.55
N THR A 60 -21.91 -9.32 2.51
CA THR A 60 -20.56 -9.34 3.05
C THR A 60 -19.97 -10.75 2.99
N ALA A 61 -18.65 -10.85 2.89
CA ALA A 61 -17.92 -12.11 2.95
C ALA A 61 -16.69 -11.96 3.87
N THR A 62 -16.30 -13.05 4.53
CA THR A 62 -15.01 -13.10 5.24
C THR A 62 -13.95 -13.61 4.29
N ALA A 63 -12.99 -12.76 3.95
CA ALA A 63 -11.92 -13.07 3.01
C ALA A 63 -10.65 -12.26 3.29
N GLN A 64 -9.60 -12.49 2.51
CA GLN A 64 -8.34 -11.75 2.62
C GLN A 64 -8.52 -10.26 2.27
N LEU A 65 -7.91 -9.37 3.03
CA LEU A 65 -7.98 -7.92 2.83
C LEU A 65 -7.63 -7.49 1.40
N ALA A 66 -6.66 -8.17 0.76
CA ALA A 66 -6.26 -7.90 -0.62
C ALA A 66 -7.43 -7.93 -1.60
N LEU A 67 -8.46 -8.76 -1.35
CA LEU A 67 -9.63 -8.91 -2.20
C LEU A 67 -10.62 -7.74 -2.09
N ALA A 68 -10.56 -6.96 -1.00
CA ALA A 68 -11.44 -5.79 -0.85
C ALA A 68 -11.31 -4.82 -2.03
N TYR A 69 -10.06 -4.58 -2.47
CA TYR A 69 -9.80 -3.74 -3.63
C TYR A 69 -10.37 -4.31 -4.93
N SER A 70 -10.24 -5.63 -5.12
CA SER A 70 -10.68 -6.30 -6.35
C SER A 70 -12.21 -6.37 -6.50
N TYR A 71 -12.98 -6.23 -5.42
CA TYR A 71 -14.43 -6.17 -5.48
C TYR A 71 -14.99 -4.82 -5.95
N GLY A 72 -14.16 -3.79 -6.06
CA GLY A 72 -14.54 -2.48 -6.56
C GLY A 72 -14.30 -2.31 -8.06
N ASP A 73 -14.16 -1.05 -8.47
CA ASP A 73 -13.99 -0.61 -9.85
C ASP A 73 -12.51 -0.44 -10.28
N GLY A 74 -11.58 -0.74 -9.39
CA GLY A 74 -10.15 -0.49 -9.59
C GLY A 74 -9.72 0.96 -9.34
N ALA A 75 -10.61 1.82 -8.88
CA ALA A 75 -10.40 3.23 -8.64
C ALA A 75 -10.94 3.65 -7.25
N GLU A 76 -11.78 4.66 -7.18
CA GLU A 76 -12.30 5.23 -5.94
C GLU A 76 -13.09 4.19 -5.11
N ARG A 77 -14.01 3.47 -5.76
CA ARG A 77 -14.83 2.48 -5.08
C ARG A 77 -14.00 1.33 -4.49
N SER A 78 -12.93 0.92 -5.16
CA SER A 78 -11.98 -0.07 -4.63
C SER A 78 -11.26 0.43 -3.38
N CYS A 79 -10.89 1.71 -3.36
CA CYS A 79 -10.29 2.34 -2.18
C CYS A 79 -11.28 2.42 -1.02
N GLU A 80 -12.54 2.79 -1.27
CA GLU A 80 -13.61 2.84 -0.26
C GLU A 80 -13.84 1.47 0.38
N LEU A 81 -13.98 0.41 -0.44
CA LEU A 81 -14.16 -0.95 0.06
C LEU A 81 -12.98 -1.42 0.91
N THR A 82 -11.76 -1.13 0.47
CA THR A 82 -10.55 -1.44 1.24
C THR A 82 -10.50 -0.67 2.56
N SER A 83 -10.82 0.63 2.53
CA SER A 83 -10.88 1.48 3.72
C SER A 83 -11.94 0.99 4.71
N ALA A 84 -13.13 0.61 4.23
CA ALA A 84 -14.19 0.05 5.06
C ALA A 84 -13.77 -1.27 5.71
N ALA A 85 -13.10 -2.16 4.96
CA ALA A 85 -12.58 -3.41 5.50
C ALA A 85 -11.52 -3.18 6.58
N VAL A 86 -10.61 -2.24 6.36
CA VAL A 86 -9.61 -1.84 7.37
C VAL A 86 -10.28 -1.22 8.59
N SER A 87 -11.25 -0.33 8.41
CA SER A 87 -12.01 0.26 9.50
C SER A 87 -12.62 -0.82 10.42
N ARG A 88 -13.32 -1.81 9.83
CA ARG A 88 -13.90 -2.94 10.59
C ARG A 88 -12.84 -3.79 11.31
N LEU A 89 -11.68 -4.00 10.67
CA LEU A 89 -10.57 -4.74 11.28
C LEU A 89 -10.05 -4.05 12.56
N PHE A 90 -10.20 -2.73 12.65
CA PHE A 90 -9.82 -1.90 13.79
C PHE A 90 -11.04 -1.36 14.56
N TYR A 91 -12.08 -2.20 14.71
CA TYR A 91 -13.27 -1.90 15.55
C TYR A 91 -14.00 -0.62 15.11
N ASP A 92 -14.25 -0.51 13.81
CA ASP A 92 -14.91 0.62 13.16
C ASP A 92 -14.17 1.96 13.35
N LEU A 93 -12.83 1.90 13.38
CA LEU A 93 -11.98 3.08 13.42
C LEU A 93 -12.29 4.00 12.23
N PRO A 94 -12.67 5.28 12.46
CA PRO A 94 -12.90 6.21 11.37
C PRO A 94 -11.62 6.45 10.55
N ILE A 95 -11.71 6.26 9.23
CA ILE A 95 -10.63 6.52 8.27
C ILE A 95 -11.09 7.67 7.37
N PRO A 96 -10.71 8.91 7.65
CA PRO A 96 -11.24 10.09 6.97
C PRO A 96 -10.66 10.31 5.58
N ALA A 97 -9.53 9.67 5.26
CA ALA A 97 -8.86 9.81 3.97
C ALA A 97 -8.20 8.50 3.56
N TYR A 98 -8.17 8.24 2.26
CA TYR A 98 -7.54 7.08 1.67
C TYR A 98 -6.94 7.42 0.31
N GLY A 99 -6.10 6.55 -0.19
CA GLY A 99 -5.54 6.65 -1.53
C GLY A 99 -4.88 5.35 -1.93
N SER A 100 -4.79 5.10 -3.22
CA SER A 100 -4.03 3.99 -3.79
C SER A 100 -2.95 4.50 -4.73
N ILE A 101 -1.87 3.75 -4.79
CA ILE A 101 -0.77 4.01 -5.70
C ILE A 101 -0.28 2.68 -6.27
N TYR A 102 -0.13 2.61 -7.58
CA TYR A 102 0.49 1.47 -8.25
C TYR A 102 2.02 1.57 -8.23
N MET A 103 2.71 0.46 -8.43
CA MET A 103 4.17 0.38 -8.25
C MET A 103 4.97 1.39 -9.09
N GLN A 104 4.54 1.63 -10.33
CA GLN A 104 5.17 2.65 -11.18
C GLN A 104 4.99 4.06 -10.60
N GLY A 105 3.84 4.35 -9.98
CA GLY A 105 3.59 5.62 -9.30
C GLY A 105 4.50 5.84 -8.10
N ILE A 106 4.78 4.79 -7.31
CA ILE A 106 5.76 4.88 -6.20
C ILE A 106 7.14 5.28 -6.75
N ARG A 107 7.57 4.64 -7.85
CA ARG A 107 8.84 4.98 -8.50
C ARG A 107 8.88 6.43 -8.94
N GLN A 108 7.82 6.92 -9.60
CA GLN A 108 7.71 8.30 -10.05
C GLN A 108 7.73 9.30 -8.88
N LEU A 109 7.03 8.99 -7.77
CA LEU A 109 7.06 9.83 -6.57
C LEU A 109 8.45 9.87 -5.94
N VAL A 110 9.12 8.74 -5.83
CA VAL A 110 10.49 8.69 -5.30
C VAL A 110 11.44 9.50 -6.17
N ASP A 111 11.31 9.41 -7.50
CA ASP A 111 12.15 10.18 -8.43
C ASP A 111 11.85 11.69 -8.35
N SER A 112 10.58 12.07 -8.17
CA SER A 112 10.18 13.49 -8.10
C SER A 112 10.76 14.22 -6.89
N VAL A 113 11.02 13.52 -5.77
CA VAL A 113 11.67 14.07 -4.59
C VAL A 113 13.21 13.92 -4.61
N GLY A 114 13.79 13.48 -5.74
CA GLY A 114 15.23 13.26 -5.88
C GLY A 114 15.75 12.00 -5.18
N GLY A 115 14.90 11.00 -5.00
CA GLY A 115 15.25 9.74 -4.35
C GLY A 115 15.01 9.73 -2.84
N VAL A 116 14.96 8.54 -2.27
CA VAL A 116 14.83 8.32 -0.82
C VAL A 116 15.94 7.42 -0.30
N THR A 117 16.40 7.67 0.92
CA THR A 117 17.42 6.83 1.55
C THR A 117 16.75 5.86 2.53
N VAL A 118 17.08 4.59 2.40
CA VAL A 118 16.62 3.51 3.29
C VAL A 118 17.82 2.70 3.77
N THR A 119 17.64 1.98 4.89
CA THR A 119 18.65 1.06 5.41
C THR A 119 18.05 -0.35 5.43
N PRO A 120 18.50 -1.28 4.56
CA PRO A 120 17.97 -2.63 4.52
C PRO A 120 18.23 -3.39 5.83
N ASP A 121 17.23 -4.11 6.33
CA ASP A 121 17.38 -4.94 7.54
C ASP A 121 18.10 -6.28 7.24
N ALA A 122 18.06 -6.72 5.99
CA ALA A 122 18.70 -7.92 5.51
C ALA A 122 19.38 -7.69 4.16
N SER A 123 20.39 -8.51 3.83
CA SER A 123 21.06 -8.46 2.53
C SER A 123 20.28 -9.24 1.48
N PHE A 124 20.06 -8.65 0.30
CA PHE A 124 19.38 -9.27 -0.84
C PHE A 124 19.64 -8.50 -2.13
N SER A 125 19.68 -9.17 -3.26
CA SER A 125 19.64 -8.57 -4.62
C SER A 125 20.49 -7.29 -4.81
N GLY A 126 21.73 -7.28 -4.29
CA GLY A 126 22.62 -6.11 -4.38
C GLY A 126 22.41 -5.03 -3.33
N PHE A 127 21.59 -5.30 -2.31
CA PHE A 127 21.43 -4.50 -1.11
C PHE A 127 22.14 -5.19 0.07
N THR A 128 22.85 -4.42 0.88
CA THR A 128 23.59 -4.93 2.06
C THR A 128 22.90 -4.50 3.34
N ALA A 129 22.67 -5.45 4.25
CA ALA A 129 22.08 -5.17 5.55
C ALA A 129 22.85 -4.09 6.32
N GLY A 130 22.14 -3.15 6.94
CA GLY A 130 22.70 -2.07 7.74
C GLY A 130 23.42 -0.97 6.94
N GLN A 131 23.50 -1.08 5.60
CA GLN A 131 24.13 -0.06 4.75
C GLN A 131 23.07 0.89 4.17
N PRO A 132 23.10 2.20 4.48
CA PRO A 132 22.20 3.16 3.87
C PRO A 132 22.35 3.17 2.34
N VAL A 133 21.23 3.18 1.63
CA VAL A 133 21.18 3.21 0.17
C VAL A 133 20.14 4.22 -0.31
N THR A 134 20.52 5.05 -1.28
CA THR A 134 19.58 5.92 -1.97
C THR A 134 18.89 5.15 -3.09
N LEU A 135 17.57 5.12 -3.05
CA LEU A 135 16.69 4.49 -4.04
C LEU A 135 16.20 5.53 -5.01
N THR A 136 16.29 5.22 -6.30
CA THR A 136 15.73 6.00 -7.41
C THR A 136 15.26 5.03 -8.50
N GLY A 137 14.27 5.46 -9.30
CA GLY A 137 13.85 4.72 -10.49
C GLY A 137 13.59 3.24 -10.26
N GLN A 138 14.11 2.41 -11.14
CA GLN A 138 13.96 0.95 -11.11
C GLN A 138 14.51 0.31 -9.82
N ARG A 139 15.50 0.93 -9.19
CA ARG A 139 16.08 0.41 -7.95
C ARG A 139 15.09 0.43 -6.79
N THR A 140 14.20 1.45 -6.76
CA THR A 140 13.07 1.51 -5.82
C THR A 140 12.13 0.33 -6.01
N GLU A 141 11.75 0.07 -7.26
CA GLU A 141 10.86 -1.05 -7.58
C GLU A 141 11.47 -2.39 -7.19
N ASN A 142 12.74 -2.62 -7.52
CA ASN A 142 13.46 -3.84 -7.14
C ASN A 142 13.49 -4.03 -5.60
N TYR A 143 13.66 -2.94 -4.85
CA TYR A 143 13.69 -2.97 -3.39
C TYR A 143 12.35 -3.40 -2.79
N ILE A 144 11.23 -2.82 -3.27
CA ILE A 144 9.90 -3.06 -2.70
C ILE A 144 9.24 -4.34 -3.21
N ARG A 145 9.65 -4.86 -4.39
CA ARG A 145 9.08 -6.09 -4.97
C ARG A 145 9.81 -7.35 -4.55
N TYR A 146 11.06 -7.26 -4.13
CA TYR A 146 11.83 -8.45 -3.79
C TYR A 146 11.09 -9.30 -2.74
N ARG A 147 11.03 -10.60 -2.99
CA ARG A 147 10.47 -11.60 -2.09
C ARG A 147 11.46 -12.77 -1.98
N ALA A 148 11.93 -13.05 -0.77
CA ALA A 148 12.69 -14.25 -0.52
C ALA A 148 11.76 -15.46 -0.54
N ASP A 149 12.25 -16.61 -1.03
CA ASP A 149 11.56 -17.90 -0.99
C ASP A 149 11.61 -18.48 0.44
N SER A 150 10.97 -17.78 1.37
CA SER A 150 10.92 -18.18 2.78
C SER A 150 9.56 -17.85 3.36
N THR A 151 9.19 -18.52 4.47
CA THR A 151 7.96 -18.25 5.21
C THR A 151 7.87 -16.80 5.69
N GLU A 152 9.00 -16.12 5.89
CA GLU A 152 9.08 -14.72 6.30
C GLU A 152 9.18 -13.72 5.13
N GLY A 153 9.26 -14.20 3.89
CA GLY A 153 9.47 -13.36 2.71
C GLY A 153 8.39 -12.28 2.55
N ASN A 154 7.16 -12.56 2.97
CA ASN A 154 6.06 -11.58 2.94
C ASN A 154 6.25 -10.48 4.01
N ASN A 155 6.62 -10.84 5.24
CA ASN A 155 6.86 -9.89 6.31
C ASN A 155 8.04 -8.97 5.97
N GLN A 156 9.12 -9.51 5.45
CA GLN A 156 10.28 -8.72 5.01
C GLN A 156 9.92 -7.77 3.86
N ARG A 157 9.07 -8.18 2.92
CA ARG A 157 8.56 -7.31 1.85
C ARG A 157 7.74 -6.16 2.44
N MET A 158 6.83 -6.44 3.37
CA MET A 158 6.02 -5.41 4.04
C MET A 158 6.90 -4.38 4.78
N GLN A 159 7.95 -4.82 5.47
CA GLN A 159 8.89 -3.93 6.14
C GLN A 159 9.60 -3.00 5.14
N ARG A 160 10.09 -3.53 4.01
CA ARG A 160 10.72 -2.71 2.97
C ARG A 160 9.75 -1.68 2.36
N GLN A 161 8.51 -2.08 2.10
CA GLN A 161 7.47 -1.16 1.62
C GLN A 161 7.23 -0.03 2.63
N LYS A 162 7.11 -0.37 3.91
CA LYS A 162 6.98 0.61 5.00
C LYS A 162 8.19 1.56 5.07
N GLN A 163 9.43 1.04 4.95
CA GLN A 163 10.65 1.85 4.94
C GLN A 163 10.63 2.89 3.82
N VAL A 164 10.26 2.49 2.60
CA VAL A 164 10.19 3.40 1.45
C VAL A 164 9.11 4.47 1.64
N VAL A 165 7.91 4.08 2.09
CA VAL A 165 6.83 5.03 2.35
C VAL A 165 7.22 6.03 3.43
N LEU A 166 7.81 5.58 4.53
CA LEU A 166 8.26 6.45 5.61
C LEU A 166 9.36 7.42 5.14
N ALA A 167 10.34 6.91 4.39
CA ALA A 167 11.41 7.73 3.83
C ALA A 167 10.88 8.78 2.84
N LEU A 168 9.89 8.41 2.02
CA LEU A 168 9.22 9.32 1.09
C LEU A 168 8.48 10.43 1.83
N VAL A 169 7.66 10.08 2.83
CA VAL A 169 6.92 11.05 3.64
C VAL A 169 7.87 12.01 4.34
N ASN A 170 8.92 11.52 4.98
CA ASN A 170 9.90 12.36 5.65
C ASN A 170 10.61 13.31 4.67
N LYS A 171 10.94 12.83 3.48
CA LYS A 171 11.55 13.66 2.42
C LYS A 171 10.62 14.76 1.96
N MET A 172 9.35 14.44 1.72
CA MET A 172 8.32 15.42 1.33
C MET A 172 8.10 16.47 2.42
N LEU A 173 7.99 16.04 3.68
CA LEU A 173 7.84 16.98 4.81
C LEU A 173 9.05 17.91 4.99
N ALA A 174 10.24 17.43 4.71
CA ALA A 174 11.44 18.27 4.73
C ALA A 174 11.40 19.35 3.64
N GLN A 175 10.95 19.01 2.43
CA GLN A 175 10.85 19.95 1.30
C GLN A 175 9.73 21.01 1.47
N VAL A 176 8.70 20.72 2.25
CA VAL A 176 7.63 21.72 2.54
C VAL A 176 8.07 22.75 3.58
N LYS A 177 9.10 22.47 4.36
CA LYS A 177 9.62 23.38 5.39
C LYS A 177 10.71 24.33 4.89
N GLU A 178 11.19 24.13 3.66
CA GLU A 178 12.10 25.05 2.93
C GLU A 178 11.31 26.07 2.11
#